data_c943f07f4af99c3566994a165bab9bda
#
_entry.id   c943f07f4af99c3566994a165bab9bda
#
_cell.length_a   1.000
_cell.length_b   1.000
_cell.length_c   1.000
_cell.angle_alpha   90.00
_cell.angle_beta   90.00
_cell.angle_gamma   90.00
#
_symmetry.space_group_name_H-M   'P 1'
#
loop_
_entity.id
_entity.type
_entity.pdbx_description
1 polymer ?
#
loop_
_entity_poly.entity_id
_entity_poly.type
_entity_poly.pdbx_seq_one_letter_code
_entity_poly.pdbx_strand_id
1 'polypeptide(L)'
;MVAPITSGQIVAPMRLMSSSATWLVSWWACMSVLLAILGWPSSIPYLLDVVRNDATAMGTVTSTDCGNHASVNCSFDVNGQSFEGAESMGDLCRRTVAGSPIVIHYSAKSPKHNVASDPVAALWNHVIPFLLACLLFPLLMHLSLRRRLSRG
;
A
#
# COMPACT_ATOMS: atom_id res chain seq x y z
N MET A 1 19.49 -34.28 67.87
CA MET A 1 18.19 -34.11 67.19
C MET A 1 18.29 -33.01 66.27
N VAL A 2 18.38 -33.27 64.97
CA VAL A 2 18.53 -32.21 63.91
C VAL A 2 17.22 -32.22 63.14
N ALA A 3 16.56 -31.05 63.09
CA ALA A 3 15.30 -30.87 62.34
C ALA A 3 15.58 -30.72 60.83
N PRO A 4 14.75 -31.29 59.94
CA PRO A 4 14.93 -31.13 58.49
C PRO A 4 14.45 -29.77 58.00
N ILE A 5 15.27 -29.11 57.18
CA ILE A 5 14.96 -27.87 56.49
C ILE A 5 14.09 -28.21 55.27
N THR A 6 12.81 -27.84 55.34
CA THR A 6 11.88 -27.96 54.18
C THR A 6 12.16 -26.84 53.18
N SER A 7 12.79 -27.17 52.08
CA SER A 7 12.96 -26.25 50.92
C SER A 7 11.61 -25.97 50.25
N GLY A 8 10.99 -24.85 50.59
CA GLY A 8 9.81 -24.35 49.89
C GLY A 8 10.19 -23.98 48.46
N GLN A 9 9.80 -24.81 47.50
CA GLN A 9 9.85 -24.45 46.08
C GLN A 9 8.87 -23.31 45.83
N ILE A 10 9.42 -22.11 45.59
CA ILE A 10 8.65 -20.96 45.08
C ILE A 10 8.35 -21.28 43.62
N VAL A 11 7.23 -21.90 43.35
CA VAL A 11 6.69 -22.03 42.00
C VAL A 11 6.16 -20.64 41.61
N ALA A 12 6.93 -19.95 40.81
CA ALA A 12 6.50 -18.69 40.23
C ALA A 12 5.22 -18.94 39.41
N PRO A 13 4.12 -18.21 39.64
CA PRO A 13 2.92 -18.38 38.84
C PRO A 13 3.24 -17.98 37.38
N MET A 14 3.34 -18.98 36.50
CA MET A 14 3.31 -18.79 35.07
C MET A 14 2.00 -18.09 34.78
N ARG A 15 2.04 -16.77 34.55
CA ARG A 15 0.89 -16.00 34.09
C ARG A 15 0.51 -16.53 32.72
N LEU A 16 -0.46 -17.44 32.72
CA LEU A 16 -1.21 -17.78 31.52
C LEU A 16 -1.75 -16.46 30.95
N MET A 17 -1.14 -15.98 29.90
CA MET A 17 -1.70 -14.86 29.12
C MET A 17 -3.16 -15.23 28.87
N SER A 18 -4.07 -14.38 29.33
CA SER A 18 -5.50 -14.66 29.28
C SER A 18 -5.86 -15.09 27.87
N SER A 19 -6.52 -16.21 27.71
CA SER A 19 -6.89 -16.83 26.43
C SER A 19 -7.62 -15.85 25.47
N SER A 20 -8.23 -14.82 26.04
CA SER A 20 -8.88 -13.73 25.31
C SER A 20 -7.89 -12.83 24.55
N ALA A 21 -6.69 -12.56 25.09
CA ALA A 21 -5.72 -11.70 24.41
C ALA A 21 -5.07 -12.40 23.21
N THR A 22 -4.74 -13.69 23.34
CA THR A 22 -4.19 -14.47 22.24
C THR A 22 -5.20 -14.65 21.10
N TRP A 23 -6.47 -14.91 21.45
CA TRP A 23 -7.54 -15.01 20.45
C TRP A 23 -7.73 -13.70 19.67
N LEU A 24 -7.69 -12.56 20.35
CA LEU A 24 -7.81 -11.23 19.74
C LEU A 24 -6.67 -10.93 18.78
N VAL A 25 -5.42 -11.22 19.17
CA VAL A 25 -4.25 -11.03 18.31
C VAL A 25 -4.34 -11.92 17.07
N SER A 26 -4.72 -13.20 17.24
CA SER A 26 -4.89 -14.13 16.12
C SER A 26 -5.99 -13.66 15.16
N TRP A 27 -7.13 -13.23 15.68
CA TRP A 27 -8.23 -12.72 14.87
C TRP A 27 -7.81 -11.47 14.08
N TRP A 28 -7.12 -10.52 14.76
CA TRP A 28 -6.61 -9.31 14.11
C TRP A 28 -5.60 -9.64 13.00
N ALA A 29 -4.67 -10.55 13.27
CA ALA A 29 -3.69 -11.00 12.28
C ALA A 29 -4.36 -11.66 11.07
N CYS A 30 -5.32 -12.57 11.29
CA CYS A 30 -6.08 -13.22 10.21
C CYS A 30 -6.83 -12.20 9.35
N MET A 31 -7.51 -11.23 9.98
CA MET A 31 -8.25 -10.19 9.25
C MET A 31 -7.30 -9.28 8.45
N SER A 32 -6.15 -8.92 9.01
CA SER A 32 -5.14 -8.11 8.29
C SER A 32 -4.58 -8.85 7.07
N VAL A 33 -4.28 -10.14 7.21
CA VAL A 33 -3.81 -10.98 6.10
C VAL A 33 -4.90 -11.14 5.03
N LEU A 34 -6.14 -11.38 5.45
CA LEU A 34 -7.28 -11.51 4.52
C LEU A 34 -7.47 -10.22 3.71
N LEU A 35 -7.44 -9.06 4.37
CA LEU A 35 -7.53 -7.76 3.70
C LEU A 35 -6.33 -7.52 2.77
N ALA A 36 -5.13 -7.93 3.17
CA ALA A 36 -3.96 -7.83 2.31
C ALA A 36 -4.08 -8.69 1.05
N ILE A 37 -4.64 -9.88 1.13
CA ILE A 37 -4.85 -10.76 -0.02
C ILE A 37 -5.98 -10.24 -0.93
N LEU A 38 -7.14 -9.90 -0.35
CA LEU A 38 -8.33 -9.49 -1.11
C LEU A 38 -8.23 -8.07 -1.66
N GLY A 39 -7.54 -7.19 -0.92
CA GLY A 39 -7.41 -5.78 -1.27
C GLY A 39 -6.11 -5.44 -2.02
N TRP A 40 -5.30 -6.43 -2.42
CA TRP A 40 -4.01 -6.17 -3.08
C TRP A 40 -4.19 -5.30 -4.33
N PRO A 41 -3.71 -4.04 -4.33
CA PRO A 41 -3.89 -3.15 -5.46
C PRO A 41 -3.09 -3.63 -6.67
N SER A 42 -3.73 -3.74 -7.83
CA SER A 42 -3.06 -4.10 -9.09
C SER A 42 -1.97 -3.09 -9.50
N SER A 43 -2.05 -1.86 -9.00
CA SER A 43 -1.04 -0.82 -9.22
C SER A 43 0.32 -1.14 -8.56
N ILE A 44 0.36 -1.89 -7.45
CA ILE A 44 1.64 -2.19 -6.77
C ILE A 44 2.59 -3.03 -7.64
N PRO A 45 2.19 -4.21 -8.19
CA PRO A 45 3.05 -4.97 -9.10
C PRO A 45 3.47 -4.18 -10.34
N TYR A 46 2.56 -3.39 -10.89
CA TYR A 46 2.81 -2.50 -12.01
C TYR A 46 3.93 -1.48 -11.70
N LEU A 47 3.80 -0.73 -10.59
CA LEU A 47 4.79 0.25 -10.17
C LEU A 47 6.11 -0.38 -9.75
N LEU A 48 6.07 -1.57 -9.11
CA LEU A 48 7.29 -2.33 -8.79
C LEU A 48 8.07 -2.74 -10.05
N ASP A 49 7.38 -3.07 -11.13
CA ASP A 49 8.03 -3.40 -12.40
C ASP A 49 8.73 -2.15 -12.98
N VAL A 50 8.07 -0.98 -12.94
CA VAL A 50 8.69 0.29 -13.35
C VAL A 50 9.90 0.60 -12.48
N VAL A 51 9.79 0.57 -11.15
CA VAL A 51 10.91 0.88 -10.23
C VAL A 51 12.11 -0.06 -10.43
N ARG A 52 11.85 -1.35 -10.70
CA ARG A 52 12.94 -2.34 -10.87
C ARG A 52 13.64 -2.29 -12.21
N ASN A 53 12.95 -1.84 -13.24
CA ASN A 53 13.43 -1.83 -14.62
C ASN A 53 13.35 -0.42 -15.21
N ASP A 54 13.55 0.61 -14.38
CA ASP A 54 13.34 2.01 -14.73
C ASP A 54 14.18 2.44 -15.94
N ALA A 55 13.49 3.00 -16.90
CA ALA A 55 14.04 3.70 -18.04
C ALA A 55 13.20 4.96 -18.30
N THR A 56 13.76 5.96 -18.92
CA THR A 56 13.06 7.21 -19.18
C THR A 56 12.96 7.50 -20.68
N ALA A 57 11.85 8.11 -21.09
CA ALA A 57 11.66 8.63 -22.44
C ALA A 57 11.03 10.02 -22.37
N MET A 58 11.26 10.83 -23.41
CA MET A 58 10.50 12.06 -23.61
C MET A 58 9.19 11.72 -24.30
N GLY A 59 8.10 12.04 -23.65
CA GLY A 59 6.76 11.92 -24.21
C GLY A 59 6.14 13.30 -24.51
N THR A 60 4.95 13.26 -25.05
CA THR A 60 4.13 14.44 -25.35
C THR A 60 2.76 14.27 -24.72
N VAL A 61 2.27 15.30 -24.05
CA VAL A 61 0.92 15.32 -23.50
C VAL A 61 -0.09 15.33 -24.65
N THR A 62 -0.98 14.34 -24.69
CA THR A 62 -2.00 14.24 -25.74
C THR A 62 -3.31 14.91 -25.34
N SER A 63 -3.70 14.79 -24.07
CA SER A 63 -4.89 15.46 -23.55
C SER A 63 -4.82 15.62 -22.03
N THR A 64 -5.63 16.53 -21.49
CA THR A 64 -5.77 16.77 -20.05
C THR A 64 -7.25 16.77 -19.68
N ASP A 65 -7.62 16.04 -18.62
CA ASP A 65 -8.95 16.09 -18.01
C ASP A 65 -8.81 16.49 -16.53
N CYS A 66 -8.77 17.78 -16.30
CA CYS A 66 -8.58 18.34 -14.96
C CYS A 66 -9.90 18.50 -14.18
N GLY A 67 -11.04 18.21 -14.78
CA GLY A 67 -12.35 18.25 -14.13
C GLY A 67 -12.66 16.95 -13.37
N ASN A 68 -12.14 15.82 -13.85
CA ASN A 68 -12.38 14.50 -13.26
C ASN A 68 -11.04 13.80 -13.04
N HIS A 69 -10.69 13.49 -11.78
CA HIS A 69 -9.44 12.84 -11.36
C HIS A 69 -8.13 13.56 -11.74
N ALA A 70 -8.18 14.76 -12.30
CA ALA A 70 -7.02 15.54 -12.72
C ALA A 70 -6.03 14.73 -13.57
N SER A 71 -6.54 13.95 -14.55
CA SER A 71 -5.76 13.04 -15.37
C SER A 71 -5.10 13.73 -16.55
N VAL A 72 -3.88 13.33 -16.83
CA VAL A 72 -3.09 13.73 -18.01
C VAL A 72 -2.76 12.50 -18.82
N ASN A 73 -3.14 12.49 -20.08
CA ASN A 73 -2.76 11.45 -21.03
C ASN A 73 -1.52 11.90 -21.80
N CYS A 74 -0.62 10.98 -22.06
CA CYS A 74 0.63 11.22 -22.77
C CYS A 74 0.93 10.08 -23.74
N SER A 75 1.72 10.36 -24.75
CA SER A 75 2.29 9.37 -25.66
C SER A 75 3.81 9.50 -25.70
N PHE A 76 4.50 8.38 -25.87
CA PHE A 76 5.96 8.32 -25.99
C PHE A 76 6.38 7.14 -26.87
N ASP A 77 7.57 7.25 -27.46
CA ASP A 77 8.09 6.23 -28.38
C ASP A 77 9.28 5.51 -27.74
N VAL A 78 9.26 4.19 -27.85
CA VAL A 78 10.38 3.32 -27.45
C VAL A 78 10.70 2.38 -28.61
N ASN A 79 11.92 2.46 -29.13
CA ASN A 79 12.39 1.62 -30.24
C ASN A 79 11.48 1.66 -31.49
N GLY A 80 10.88 2.81 -31.78
CA GLY A 80 9.98 2.99 -32.92
C GLY A 80 8.56 2.49 -32.74
N GLN A 81 8.20 2.08 -31.52
CA GLN A 81 6.84 1.73 -31.14
C GLN A 81 6.27 2.78 -30.19
N SER A 82 5.06 3.27 -30.50
CA SER A 82 4.36 4.25 -29.67
C SER A 82 3.60 3.60 -28.54
N PHE A 83 3.68 4.18 -27.35
CA PHE A 83 2.98 3.78 -26.13
C PHE A 83 2.19 4.96 -25.55
N GLU A 84 1.13 4.64 -24.86
CA GLU A 84 0.29 5.62 -24.17
C GLU A 84 0.41 5.44 -22.65
N GLY A 85 0.32 6.54 -21.94
CA GLY A 85 0.25 6.60 -20.49
C GLY A 85 -0.84 7.56 -20.03
N ALA A 86 -1.40 7.28 -18.85
CA ALA A 86 -2.35 8.16 -18.20
C ALA A 86 -2.02 8.25 -16.71
N GLU A 87 -1.94 9.45 -16.17
CA GLU A 87 -1.63 9.68 -14.78
C GLU A 87 -2.44 10.81 -14.17
N SER A 88 -2.75 10.68 -12.87
CA SER A 88 -3.36 11.75 -12.09
C SER A 88 -2.28 12.69 -11.58
N MET A 89 -2.27 13.92 -12.06
CA MET A 89 -1.27 14.94 -11.70
C MET A 89 -1.78 15.98 -10.70
N GLY A 90 -2.98 15.82 -10.15
CA GLY A 90 -3.53 16.74 -9.18
C GLY A 90 -3.52 18.20 -9.67
N ASP A 91 -2.99 19.10 -8.86
CA ASP A 91 -2.93 20.53 -9.18
C ASP A 91 -2.05 20.85 -10.41
N LEU A 92 -1.10 19.98 -10.77
CA LEU A 92 -0.24 20.14 -11.94
C LEU A 92 -1.03 19.98 -13.23
N CYS A 93 -2.14 19.23 -13.22
CA CYS A 93 -3.00 19.05 -14.40
C CYS A 93 -3.40 20.39 -15.04
N ARG A 94 -3.79 21.39 -14.23
CA ARG A 94 -4.21 22.71 -14.71
C ARG A 94 -3.10 23.54 -15.34
N ARG A 95 -1.85 23.18 -15.08
CA ARG A 95 -0.65 23.86 -15.64
C ARG A 95 -0.08 23.13 -16.84
N THR A 96 -0.57 21.91 -17.10
CA THR A 96 -0.12 21.05 -18.18
C THR A 96 -0.99 21.31 -19.42
N VAL A 97 -0.36 21.55 -20.56
CA VAL A 97 -1.04 21.85 -21.81
C VAL A 97 -0.79 20.72 -22.81
N ALA A 98 -1.81 20.33 -23.57
CA ALA A 98 -1.65 19.37 -24.66
C ALA A 98 -0.55 19.84 -25.65
N GLY A 99 0.30 18.93 -26.08
CA GLY A 99 1.48 19.22 -26.90
C GLY A 99 2.75 19.53 -26.11
N SER A 100 2.67 19.72 -24.77
CA SER A 100 3.88 19.96 -23.97
C SER A 100 4.70 18.68 -23.77
N PRO A 101 6.05 18.79 -23.72
CA PRO A 101 6.91 17.64 -23.43
C PRO A 101 6.77 17.22 -21.96
N ILE A 102 6.88 15.91 -21.73
CA ILE A 102 6.82 15.31 -20.41
C ILE A 102 7.83 14.16 -20.34
N VAL A 103 8.49 14.01 -19.18
CA VAL A 103 9.34 12.84 -18.92
C VAL A 103 8.47 11.69 -18.45
N ILE A 104 8.64 10.54 -19.08
CA ILE A 104 7.93 9.30 -18.73
C ILE A 104 8.95 8.30 -18.22
N HIS A 105 8.69 7.76 -17.04
CA HIS A 105 9.36 6.57 -16.50
C HIS A 105 8.62 5.33 -16.95
N TYR A 106 9.33 4.34 -17.47
CA TYR A 106 8.71 3.09 -17.94
C TYR A 106 9.56 1.88 -17.61
N SER A 107 8.95 0.71 -17.55
CA SER A 107 9.69 -0.55 -17.43
C SER A 107 10.35 -0.90 -18.77
N ALA A 108 11.68 -1.01 -18.79
CA ALA A 108 12.42 -1.42 -19.98
C ALA A 108 12.02 -2.82 -20.50
N LYS A 109 11.44 -3.67 -19.62
CA LYS A 109 10.91 -4.99 -20.01
C LYS A 109 9.50 -4.92 -20.59
N SER A 110 8.70 -3.97 -20.11
CA SER A 110 7.31 -3.81 -20.50
C SER A 110 6.95 -2.32 -20.57
N PRO A 111 7.19 -1.62 -21.69
CA PRO A 111 6.93 -0.18 -21.81
C PRO A 111 5.46 0.23 -21.59
N LYS A 112 4.54 -0.72 -21.60
CA LYS A 112 3.14 -0.50 -21.19
C LYS A 112 3.01 -0.14 -19.70
N HIS A 113 3.98 -0.57 -18.88
CA HIS A 113 4.09 -0.14 -17.50
C HIS A 113 4.89 1.15 -17.46
N ASN A 114 4.19 2.27 -17.27
CA ASN A 114 4.80 3.60 -17.32
C ASN A 114 4.09 4.55 -16.35
N VAL A 115 4.80 5.60 -15.97
CA VAL A 115 4.34 6.63 -15.04
C VAL A 115 5.05 7.95 -15.36
N ALA A 116 4.34 9.06 -15.30
CA ALA A 116 4.92 10.39 -15.60
C ALA A 116 5.47 11.08 -14.33
N SER A 117 5.16 10.57 -13.14
CA SER A 117 5.74 11.02 -11.87
C SER A 117 6.94 10.15 -11.46
N ASP A 118 7.59 10.51 -10.36
CA ASP A 118 8.61 9.66 -9.74
C ASP A 118 8.00 8.29 -9.37
N PRO A 119 8.48 7.18 -9.97
CA PRO A 119 7.91 5.85 -9.76
C PRO A 119 8.04 5.36 -8.32
N VAL A 120 9.08 5.78 -7.59
CA VAL A 120 9.27 5.43 -6.18
C VAL A 120 8.24 6.14 -5.31
N ALA A 121 8.03 7.43 -5.53
CA ALA A 121 7.00 8.20 -4.83
C ALA A 121 5.60 7.68 -5.14
N ALA A 122 5.30 7.37 -6.42
CA ALA A 122 4.05 6.77 -6.84
C ALA A 122 3.79 5.42 -6.14
N LEU A 123 4.81 4.55 -6.05
CA LEU A 123 4.72 3.28 -5.34
C LEU A 123 4.37 3.49 -3.86
N TRP A 124 5.07 4.37 -3.17
CA TRP A 124 4.82 4.63 -1.75
C TRP A 124 3.44 5.24 -1.50
N ASN A 125 2.95 6.07 -2.39
CA ASN A 125 1.59 6.63 -2.33
C ASN A 125 0.49 5.55 -2.39
N HIS A 126 0.77 4.37 -2.93
CA HIS A 126 -0.15 3.22 -2.92
C HIS A 126 0.10 2.28 -1.74
N VAL A 127 1.37 2.02 -1.41
CA VAL A 127 1.77 1.08 -0.36
C VAL A 127 1.39 1.58 1.03
N ILE A 128 1.67 2.85 1.35
CA ILE A 128 1.42 3.39 2.69
C ILE A 128 -0.07 3.37 3.06
N PRO A 129 -1.00 3.92 2.25
CA PRO A 129 -2.44 3.87 2.57
C PRO A 129 -2.97 2.44 2.66
N PHE A 130 -2.48 1.54 1.80
CA PHE A 130 -2.85 0.15 1.82
C PHE A 130 -2.44 -0.55 3.12
N LEU A 131 -1.19 -0.38 3.56
CA LEU A 131 -0.71 -0.92 4.83
C LEU A 131 -1.47 -0.34 6.02
N LEU A 132 -1.70 0.98 6.02
CA LEU A 132 -2.51 1.63 7.05
C LEU A 132 -3.93 1.08 7.09
N ALA A 133 -4.57 0.88 5.95
CA ALA A 133 -5.90 0.28 5.89
C ALA A 133 -5.90 -1.15 6.47
N CYS A 134 -4.94 -1.98 6.09
CA CYS A 134 -4.81 -3.36 6.60
C CYS A 134 -4.58 -3.42 8.11
N LEU A 135 -3.89 -2.44 8.68
CA LEU A 135 -3.57 -2.40 10.11
C LEU A 135 -4.68 -1.74 10.93
N LEU A 136 -5.20 -0.60 10.49
CA LEU A 136 -6.14 0.21 11.26
C LEU A 136 -7.57 -0.31 11.18
N PHE A 137 -8.00 -0.83 10.03
CA PHE A 137 -9.39 -1.27 9.86
C PHE A 137 -9.78 -2.39 10.83
N PRO A 138 -9.01 -3.50 11.00
CA PRO A 138 -9.33 -4.53 11.97
C PRO A 138 -9.32 -4.01 13.41
N LEU A 139 -8.41 -3.07 13.72
CA LEU A 139 -8.34 -2.45 15.05
C LEU A 139 -9.59 -1.61 15.34
N LEU A 140 -10.00 -0.75 14.42
CA LEU A 140 -11.21 0.07 14.56
C LEU A 140 -12.47 -0.77 14.65
N MET A 141 -12.55 -1.82 13.85
CA MET A 141 -13.67 -2.77 13.88
C MET A 141 -13.75 -3.47 15.25
N HIS A 142 -12.62 -3.92 15.77
CA HIS A 142 -12.55 -4.53 17.11
C HIS A 142 -13.01 -3.56 18.21
N LEU A 143 -12.49 -2.34 18.21
CA LEU A 143 -12.86 -1.32 19.20
C LEU A 143 -14.35 -0.96 19.13
N SER A 144 -14.92 -0.90 17.94
CA SER A 144 -16.35 -0.61 17.75
C SER A 144 -17.26 -1.74 18.26
N LEU A 145 -16.89 -3.00 18.00
CA LEU A 145 -17.59 -4.17 18.50
C LEU A 145 -17.55 -4.22 20.04
N ARG A 146 -16.39 -3.99 20.64
CA ARG A 146 -16.23 -3.97 22.08
C ARG A 146 -17.10 -2.91 22.76
N ARG A 147 -17.18 -1.71 22.17
CA ARG A 147 -18.05 -0.63 22.69
C ARG A 147 -19.54 -1.00 22.61
N ARG A 148 -19.98 -1.72 21.59
CA ARG A 148 -21.38 -2.17 21.46
C ARG A 148 -21.73 -3.20 22.53
N LEU A 149 -20.83 -4.18 22.76
CA LEU A 149 -21.03 -5.23 23.76
C LEU A 149 -21.01 -4.72 25.20
N SER A 150 -20.34 -3.60 25.48
CA SER A 150 -20.29 -3.01 26.82
C SER A 150 -21.51 -2.09 27.14
N ARG A 151 -22.38 -1.82 26.16
CA ARG A 151 -23.57 -0.96 26.32
C ARG A 151 -24.90 -1.74 26.35
N GLY A 152 -24.87 -3.03 26.07
CA GLY A 152 -26.02 -3.93 26.17
C GLY A 152 -25.93 -4.81 27.42
#